data_413eaa980608c0a2abb7b53395824cba
#
_entry.id   413eaa980608c0a2abb7b53395824cba
#
_cell.length_a   1.000
_cell.length_b   1.000
_cell.length_c   1.000
_cell.angle_alpha   90.00
_cell.angle_beta   90.00
_cell.angle_gamma   90.00
#
_symmetry.space_group_name_H-M   'P 1'
#
loop_
_entity.id
_entity.type
_entity.pdbx_description
1 polymer ?
#
loop_
_entity_poly.entity_id
_entity_poly.type
_entity_poly.pdbx_seq_one_letter_code
_entity_poly.pdbx_strand_id
1 'polypeptide(L)'
;MSRSILLIDDDRGFSSLAQAALAREGIPVTLARSLHEAREVVERSAPDLVVLDRRLPDGDGMDYLPELKAHLPGTPVVMVTAHGDIQSAVDAIRAGAADYVAKPVELTDLVMRARRAMGEQNLRERLSRVEAELSGRRRLVPPRSAAMRQVLGMLERIATSPRSPVFLLGPTGAGKEVLARHVHALGAGDDAPFVQVNCAALPETTVESELFGHERGAFTDAKTARRGLVEVASGGTLFLDEVGELPLSLQAKLLTFLDSGRFRRVGSSSEESSTARVVAATNRTLELEIREGRFREDLWFRLSVFAIHVPALKDRPEDVLPLAEQLLSELGQELGRKGARLSEQARGRLTTYPFPGNVRELRNVLERALVLESGPELTLTLLQAPREPAEGSAPPGSFVVAGDPRPLEEIEKRYVRHVLGQLGGRRVEAARVLGLSYPTFLKRLED
;
A
#
# COMPACT_ATOMS: atom_id res chain seq x y z
N MET A 1 -28.84 -0.50 9.43
CA MET A 1 -29.75 -1.17 8.48
C MET A 1 -30.07 -2.55 9.04
N SER A 2 -31.35 -2.97 9.05
CA SER A 2 -31.74 -4.30 9.51
C SER A 2 -31.28 -5.33 8.49
N ARG A 3 -30.50 -6.33 8.93
CA ARG A 3 -30.03 -7.43 8.07
C ARG A 3 -31.20 -8.26 7.60
N SER A 4 -31.26 -8.63 6.32
CA SER A 4 -32.33 -9.41 5.72
C SER A 4 -31.81 -10.67 5.05
N ILE A 5 -32.56 -11.76 5.15
CA ILE A 5 -32.24 -13.05 4.51
C ILE A 5 -33.34 -13.39 3.50
N LEU A 6 -32.95 -13.87 2.32
CA LEU A 6 -33.84 -14.53 1.39
C LEU A 6 -33.67 -16.06 1.57
N LEU A 7 -34.75 -16.73 1.99
CA LEU A 7 -34.81 -18.20 2.10
C LEU A 7 -35.62 -18.77 0.95
N ILE A 8 -34.99 -19.59 0.11
CA ILE A 8 -35.55 -20.20 -1.08
C ILE A 8 -35.68 -21.71 -0.83
N ASP A 9 -36.86 -22.16 -0.48
CA ASP A 9 -37.14 -23.59 -0.15
C ASP A 9 -38.64 -23.87 -0.27
N ASP A 10 -39.05 -24.93 -0.95
CA ASP A 10 -40.43 -25.29 -1.16
C ASP A 10 -41.08 -26.00 0.05
N ASP A 11 -40.28 -26.53 0.96
CA ASP A 11 -40.76 -27.16 2.21
C ASP A 11 -41.29 -26.07 3.17
N ARG A 12 -42.62 -26.05 3.29
CA ARG A 12 -43.32 -25.11 4.17
C ARG A 12 -43.00 -25.28 5.65
N GLY A 13 -42.75 -26.54 6.07
CA GLY A 13 -42.41 -26.83 7.45
C GLY A 13 -41.04 -26.29 7.83
N PHE A 14 -40.05 -26.62 7.03
CA PHE A 14 -38.69 -26.12 7.22
C PHE A 14 -38.62 -24.58 7.12
N SER A 15 -39.22 -23.99 6.07
CA SER A 15 -39.20 -22.54 5.84
C SER A 15 -39.82 -21.75 7.00
N SER A 16 -40.95 -22.22 7.58
CA SER A 16 -41.59 -21.59 8.71
C SER A 16 -40.74 -21.68 10.00
N LEU A 17 -40.12 -22.82 10.25
CA LEU A 17 -39.25 -23.01 11.43
C LEU A 17 -37.96 -22.19 11.29
N ALA A 18 -37.33 -22.19 10.12
CA ALA A 18 -36.14 -21.41 9.85
C ALA A 18 -36.41 -19.90 9.97
N GLN A 19 -37.53 -19.42 9.42
CA GLN A 19 -37.98 -18.03 9.55
C GLN A 19 -38.17 -17.65 11.02
N ALA A 20 -38.86 -18.49 11.81
CA ALA A 20 -39.07 -18.23 13.23
C ALA A 20 -37.75 -18.21 14.02
N ALA A 21 -36.82 -19.13 13.72
CA ALA A 21 -35.52 -19.16 14.37
C ALA A 21 -34.66 -17.92 14.07
N LEU A 22 -34.58 -17.51 12.82
CA LEU A 22 -33.85 -16.32 12.38
C LEU A 22 -34.50 -15.01 12.88
N ALA A 23 -35.84 -14.95 12.89
CA ALA A 23 -36.58 -13.78 13.42
C ALA A 23 -36.34 -13.59 14.95
N ARG A 24 -36.17 -14.65 15.73
CA ARG A 24 -35.79 -14.57 17.15
C ARG A 24 -34.40 -13.89 17.34
N GLU A 25 -33.55 -14.01 16.36
CA GLU A 25 -32.24 -13.38 16.31
C GLU A 25 -32.27 -11.95 15.75
N GLY A 26 -33.47 -11.40 15.48
CA GLY A 26 -33.66 -10.06 14.96
C GLY A 26 -33.37 -9.92 13.46
N ILE A 27 -33.35 -11.04 12.72
CA ILE A 27 -33.05 -11.07 11.28
C ILE A 27 -34.34 -11.33 10.51
N PRO A 28 -34.88 -10.35 9.77
CA PRO A 28 -36.05 -10.54 8.92
C PRO A 28 -35.74 -11.48 7.76
N VAL A 29 -36.70 -12.38 7.48
CA VAL A 29 -36.57 -13.40 6.42
C VAL A 29 -37.69 -13.23 5.42
N THR A 30 -37.32 -13.07 4.15
CA THR A 30 -38.22 -13.16 3.01
C THR A 30 -38.19 -14.60 2.48
N LEU A 31 -39.36 -15.18 2.24
CA LEU A 31 -39.50 -16.54 1.74
C LEU A 31 -39.79 -16.53 0.24
N ALA A 32 -39.15 -17.43 -0.51
CA ALA A 32 -39.48 -17.79 -1.88
C ALA A 32 -39.58 -19.33 -1.97
N ARG A 33 -40.58 -19.84 -2.69
CA ARG A 33 -40.86 -21.28 -2.79
C ARG A 33 -40.46 -21.89 -4.12
N SER A 34 -39.94 -21.06 -5.00
CA SER A 34 -39.52 -21.45 -6.34
C SER A 34 -38.41 -20.51 -6.81
N LEU A 35 -37.70 -20.90 -7.85
CA LEU A 35 -36.71 -20.02 -8.50
C LEU A 35 -37.39 -18.80 -9.14
N HIS A 36 -38.62 -18.97 -9.62
CA HIS A 36 -39.40 -17.87 -10.18
C HIS A 36 -39.68 -16.80 -9.12
N GLU A 37 -40.22 -17.17 -7.95
CA GLU A 37 -40.45 -16.26 -6.85
C GLU A 37 -39.13 -15.62 -6.35
N ALA A 38 -38.06 -16.39 -6.33
CA ALA A 38 -36.73 -15.90 -5.94
C ALA A 38 -36.24 -14.77 -6.86
N ARG A 39 -36.40 -14.91 -8.18
CA ARG A 39 -36.05 -13.88 -9.18
C ARG A 39 -36.83 -12.58 -8.92
N GLU A 40 -38.14 -12.69 -8.71
CA GLU A 40 -38.95 -11.50 -8.39
C GLU A 40 -38.53 -10.77 -7.12
N VAL A 41 -38.11 -11.51 -6.09
CA VAL A 41 -37.61 -10.92 -4.85
C VAL A 41 -36.25 -10.23 -5.06
N VAL A 42 -35.33 -10.89 -5.79
CA VAL A 42 -33.98 -10.37 -6.09
C VAL A 42 -34.04 -9.09 -6.93
N GLU A 43 -34.99 -8.98 -7.86
CA GLU A 43 -35.20 -7.75 -8.64
C GLU A 43 -35.68 -6.56 -7.80
N ARG A 44 -36.39 -6.82 -6.69
CA ARG A 44 -36.99 -5.78 -5.83
C ARG A 44 -36.14 -5.42 -4.61
N SER A 45 -35.32 -6.35 -4.16
CA SER A 45 -34.51 -6.16 -2.93
C SER A 45 -33.20 -6.95 -2.99
N ALA A 46 -32.16 -6.39 -2.38
CA ALA A 46 -30.88 -7.06 -2.20
C ALA A 46 -30.77 -7.59 -0.76
N PRO A 47 -30.92 -8.91 -0.52
CA PRO A 47 -30.74 -9.51 0.80
C PRO A 47 -29.25 -9.55 1.19
N ASP A 48 -28.97 -9.55 2.51
CA ASP A 48 -27.61 -9.67 3.06
C ASP A 48 -27.07 -11.12 3.05
N LEU A 49 -27.98 -12.10 2.88
CA LEU A 49 -27.67 -13.53 2.74
C LEU A 49 -28.79 -14.21 1.95
N VAL A 50 -28.43 -15.19 1.15
CA VAL A 50 -29.40 -16.13 0.55
C VAL A 50 -29.18 -17.53 1.11
N VAL A 51 -30.24 -18.17 1.54
CA VAL A 51 -30.29 -19.62 1.84
C VAL A 51 -31.05 -20.27 0.70
N LEU A 52 -30.41 -21.18 -0.03
CA LEU A 52 -30.93 -21.73 -1.28
C LEU A 52 -30.99 -23.25 -1.17
N ASP A 53 -32.23 -23.81 -1.30
CA ASP A 53 -32.39 -25.25 -1.46
C ASP A 53 -31.93 -25.67 -2.86
N ARG A 54 -31.28 -26.80 -2.93
CA ARG A 54 -30.86 -27.39 -4.20
C ARG A 54 -32.05 -27.86 -5.04
N ARG A 55 -33.04 -28.49 -4.42
CA ARG A 55 -34.19 -29.06 -5.14
C ARG A 55 -35.41 -28.18 -4.99
N LEU A 56 -35.82 -27.54 -6.07
CA LEU A 56 -37.01 -26.70 -6.13
C LEU A 56 -37.95 -27.19 -7.20
N PRO A 57 -39.25 -26.91 -7.10
CA PRO A 57 -40.26 -27.45 -8.03
C PRO A 57 -40.03 -27.03 -9.51
N ASP A 58 -39.33 -25.94 -9.73
CA ASP A 58 -39.08 -25.32 -11.04
C ASP A 58 -37.61 -25.37 -11.49
N GLY A 59 -36.72 -26.09 -10.76
CA GLY A 59 -35.33 -26.28 -11.18
C GLY A 59 -34.34 -26.69 -10.07
N ASP A 60 -33.08 -26.83 -10.47
CA ASP A 60 -31.95 -27.10 -9.52
C ASP A 60 -31.32 -25.78 -9.05
N GLY A 61 -31.22 -25.60 -7.73
CA GLY A 61 -30.60 -24.46 -7.14
C GLY A 61 -29.11 -24.29 -7.50
N MET A 62 -28.41 -25.38 -7.83
CA MET A 62 -27.03 -25.34 -8.32
C MET A 62 -26.92 -24.65 -9.68
N ASP A 63 -27.89 -24.87 -10.57
CA ASP A 63 -27.93 -24.21 -11.89
C ASP A 63 -28.29 -22.73 -11.76
N TYR A 64 -29.07 -22.38 -10.72
CA TYR A 64 -29.44 -20.99 -10.43
C TYR A 64 -28.36 -20.19 -9.71
N LEU A 65 -27.44 -20.83 -8.99
CA LEU A 65 -26.41 -20.17 -8.20
C LEU A 65 -25.53 -19.18 -9.00
N PRO A 66 -25.06 -19.51 -10.22
CA PRO A 66 -24.28 -18.53 -11.03
C PRO A 66 -25.12 -17.33 -11.45
N GLU A 67 -26.39 -17.50 -11.81
CA GLU A 67 -27.31 -16.42 -12.15
C GLU A 67 -27.55 -15.53 -10.94
N LEU A 68 -27.81 -16.10 -9.77
CA LEU A 68 -27.97 -15.39 -8.50
C LEU A 68 -26.73 -14.56 -8.13
N LYS A 69 -25.54 -15.13 -8.31
CA LYS A 69 -24.28 -14.43 -8.07
C LYS A 69 -24.01 -13.27 -9.02
N ALA A 70 -24.48 -13.37 -10.26
CA ALA A 70 -24.39 -12.28 -11.23
C ALA A 70 -25.30 -11.11 -10.87
N HIS A 71 -26.50 -11.37 -10.33
CA HIS A 71 -27.44 -10.33 -9.89
C HIS A 71 -27.12 -9.75 -8.52
N LEU A 72 -26.55 -10.55 -7.63
CA LEU A 72 -26.19 -10.17 -6.26
C LEU A 72 -24.68 -10.37 -6.03
N PRO A 73 -23.81 -9.60 -6.70
CA PRO A 73 -22.38 -9.70 -6.50
C PRO A 73 -22.04 -9.36 -5.05
N GLY A 74 -21.35 -10.27 -4.38
CA GLY A 74 -20.96 -10.07 -2.98
C GLY A 74 -21.91 -10.67 -1.94
N THR A 75 -23.20 -10.90 -2.22
CA THR A 75 -24.11 -11.54 -1.26
C THR A 75 -23.72 -13.02 -1.05
N PRO A 76 -23.47 -13.46 0.20
CA PRO A 76 -23.18 -14.85 0.48
C PRO A 76 -24.41 -15.73 0.25
N VAL A 77 -24.16 -16.93 -0.30
CA VAL A 77 -25.20 -17.95 -0.54
C VAL A 77 -24.84 -19.19 0.26
N VAL A 78 -25.75 -19.64 1.12
CA VAL A 78 -25.67 -20.91 1.85
C VAL A 78 -26.57 -21.93 1.16
N MET A 79 -25.98 -22.98 0.60
CA MET A 79 -26.75 -24.05 -0.06
C MET A 79 -27.30 -25.02 0.97
N VAL A 80 -28.56 -25.43 0.81
CA VAL A 80 -29.22 -26.47 1.61
C VAL A 80 -29.59 -27.64 0.71
N THR A 81 -29.40 -28.88 1.13
CA THR A 81 -29.70 -30.06 0.29
C THR A 81 -30.06 -31.31 1.08
N ALA A 82 -30.89 -32.15 0.51
CA ALA A 82 -31.29 -33.44 1.07
C ALA A 82 -30.20 -34.54 0.99
N HIS A 83 -29.14 -34.33 0.17
CA HIS A 83 -28.06 -35.30 -0.03
C HIS A 83 -26.74 -34.69 0.47
N GLY A 84 -26.28 -35.21 1.61
CA GLY A 84 -25.02 -34.76 2.27
C GLY A 84 -23.79 -35.49 1.74
N ASP A 85 -23.64 -35.71 0.43
CA ASP A 85 -22.42 -36.27 -0.12
C ASP A 85 -21.32 -35.17 -0.20
N ILE A 86 -20.10 -35.59 0.00
CA ILE A 86 -18.90 -34.67 0.01
C ILE A 86 -18.77 -34.04 -1.38
N GLN A 87 -19.11 -34.73 -2.47
CA GLN A 87 -18.96 -34.23 -3.81
C GLN A 87 -19.90 -33.04 -4.08
N SER A 88 -21.15 -33.13 -3.69
CA SER A 88 -22.13 -32.04 -3.82
C SER A 88 -21.73 -30.79 -3.02
N ALA A 89 -21.14 -30.98 -1.85
CA ALA A 89 -20.60 -29.86 -1.05
C ALA A 89 -19.42 -29.15 -1.76
N VAL A 90 -18.49 -29.93 -2.30
CA VAL A 90 -17.34 -29.40 -3.05
C VAL A 90 -17.80 -28.66 -4.31
N ASP A 91 -18.77 -29.18 -5.03
CA ASP A 91 -19.29 -28.57 -6.26
C ASP A 91 -20.02 -27.26 -5.96
N ALA A 92 -20.80 -27.18 -4.86
CA ALA A 92 -21.44 -25.95 -4.40
C ALA A 92 -20.43 -24.85 -4.07
N ILE A 93 -19.38 -25.18 -3.31
CA ILE A 93 -18.31 -24.23 -2.98
C ILE A 93 -17.55 -23.76 -4.23
N ARG A 94 -17.25 -24.67 -5.16
CA ARG A 94 -16.63 -24.33 -6.46
C ARG A 94 -17.49 -23.42 -7.31
N ALA A 95 -18.83 -23.61 -7.26
CA ALA A 95 -19.80 -22.74 -7.95
C ALA A 95 -20.00 -21.38 -7.28
N GLY A 96 -19.35 -21.13 -6.12
CA GLY A 96 -19.33 -19.84 -5.42
C GLY A 96 -20.29 -19.75 -4.23
N ALA A 97 -20.82 -20.87 -3.70
CA ALA A 97 -21.51 -20.86 -2.43
C ALA A 97 -20.55 -20.52 -1.28
N ALA A 98 -21.03 -19.76 -0.30
CA ALA A 98 -20.26 -19.41 0.90
C ALA A 98 -20.20 -20.56 1.90
N ASP A 99 -21.23 -21.37 1.97
CA ASP A 99 -21.31 -22.57 2.82
C ASP A 99 -22.35 -23.55 2.28
N TYR A 100 -22.37 -24.74 2.86
CA TYR A 100 -23.24 -25.84 2.47
C TYR A 100 -23.78 -26.57 3.70
N VAL A 101 -25.09 -26.91 3.71
CA VAL A 101 -25.74 -27.57 4.84
C VAL A 101 -26.57 -28.75 4.34
N ALA A 102 -26.40 -29.91 4.96
CA ALA A 102 -27.19 -31.11 4.65
C ALA A 102 -28.49 -31.19 5.48
N LYS A 103 -29.62 -31.54 4.86
CA LYS A 103 -30.86 -31.88 5.58
C LYS A 103 -30.73 -33.27 6.22
N PRO A 104 -31.22 -33.53 7.43
CA PRO A 104 -32.02 -32.61 8.27
C PRO A 104 -31.17 -31.49 8.89
N VAL A 105 -31.61 -30.24 8.73
CA VAL A 105 -30.88 -29.06 9.21
C VAL A 105 -31.26 -28.77 10.66
N GLU A 106 -30.27 -28.74 11.54
CA GLU A 106 -30.49 -28.18 12.85
C GLU A 106 -30.57 -26.64 12.75
N LEU A 107 -31.69 -26.07 13.24
CA LEU A 107 -31.93 -24.63 13.13
C LEU A 107 -30.84 -23.78 13.80
N THR A 108 -30.24 -24.28 14.85
CA THR A 108 -29.08 -23.66 15.55
C THR A 108 -27.86 -23.61 14.65
N ASP A 109 -27.58 -24.66 13.87
CA ASP A 109 -26.47 -24.70 12.91
C ASP A 109 -26.72 -23.72 11.73
N LEU A 110 -27.94 -23.70 11.21
CA LEU A 110 -28.31 -22.74 10.16
C LEU A 110 -28.12 -21.29 10.59
N VAL A 111 -28.58 -20.94 11.81
CA VAL A 111 -28.42 -19.58 12.36
C VAL A 111 -26.93 -19.24 12.56
N MET A 112 -26.12 -20.16 13.05
CA MET A 112 -24.70 -19.97 13.25
C MET A 112 -23.97 -19.74 11.92
N ARG A 113 -24.26 -20.53 10.88
CA ARG A 113 -23.66 -20.40 9.55
C ARG A 113 -24.11 -19.11 8.85
N ALA A 114 -25.38 -18.76 8.94
CA ALA A 114 -25.91 -17.51 8.44
C ALA A 114 -25.19 -16.30 9.06
N ARG A 115 -25.02 -16.30 10.39
CA ARG A 115 -24.29 -15.25 11.10
C ARG A 115 -22.82 -15.17 10.68
N ARG A 116 -22.16 -16.32 10.51
CA ARG A 116 -20.77 -16.39 10.08
C ARG A 116 -20.61 -15.84 8.67
N ALA A 117 -21.41 -16.27 7.72
CA ALA A 117 -21.36 -15.82 6.33
C ALA A 117 -21.60 -14.31 6.20
N MET A 118 -22.64 -13.77 6.90
CA MET A 118 -22.89 -12.33 6.96
C MET A 118 -21.78 -11.56 7.68
N GLY A 119 -21.14 -12.17 8.71
CA GLY A 119 -20.03 -11.55 9.46
C GLY A 119 -18.78 -11.39 8.61
N GLU A 120 -18.42 -12.43 7.86
CA GLU A 120 -17.27 -12.40 6.93
C GLU A 120 -17.48 -11.37 5.81
N GLN A 121 -18.70 -11.30 5.28
CA GLN A 121 -19.05 -10.31 4.25
C GLN A 121 -18.96 -8.87 4.79
N ASN A 122 -19.53 -8.59 5.96
CA ASN A 122 -19.45 -7.26 6.57
C ASN A 122 -18.00 -6.82 6.87
N LEU A 123 -17.15 -7.78 7.26
CA LEU A 123 -15.73 -7.49 7.48
C LEU A 123 -15.03 -7.13 6.16
N ARG A 124 -15.31 -7.88 5.09
CA ARG A 124 -14.80 -7.57 3.74
C ARG A 124 -15.26 -6.20 3.26
N GLU A 125 -16.55 -5.89 3.40
CA GLU A 125 -17.09 -4.57 3.01
C GLU A 125 -16.53 -3.42 3.83
N ARG A 126 -16.32 -3.61 5.15
CA ARG A 126 -15.66 -2.62 5.99
C ARG A 126 -14.21 -2.40 5.59
N LEU A 127 -13.47 -3.48 5.33
CA LEU A 127 -12.11 -3.39 4.83
C LEU A 127 -12.07 -2.69 3.47
N SER A 128 -12.93 -3.08 2.52
CA SER A 128 -13.03 -2.41 1.21
C SER A 128 -13.40 -0.94 1.32
N ARG A 129 -14.31 -0.56 2.25
CA ARG A 129 -14.64 0.86 2.49
C ARG A 129 -13.48 1.62 3.09
N VAL A 130 -12.81 1.06 4.08
CA VAL A 130 -11.60 1.67 4.67
C VAL A 130 -10.48 1.77 3.63
N GLU A 131 -10.29 0.74 2.84
CA GLU A 131 -9.32 0.75 1.73
C GLU A 131 -9.72 1.73 0.62
N ALA A 132 -11.01 1.82 0.26
CA ALA A 132 -11.52 2.80 -0.69
C ALA A 132 -11.42 4.23 -0.16
N GLU A 133 -11.68 4.47 1.13
CA GLU A 133 -11.45 5.75 1.77
C GLU A 133 -9.96 6.12 1.80
N LEU A 134 -9.08 5.15 2.12
CA LEU A 134 -7.64 5.33 2.08
C LEU A 134 -7.12 5.50 0.64
N SER A 135 -7.68 4.78 -0.32
CA SER A 135 -7.34 4.86 -1.75
C SER A 135 -7.90 6.14 -2.39
N GLY A 136 -9.10 6.57 -1.99
CA GLY A 136 -9.68 7.86 -2.39
C GLY A 136 -8.85 9.06 -1.94
N ARG A 137 -8.15 8.92 -0.80
CA ARG A 137 -7.21 9.92 -0.27
C ARG A 137 -5.87 9.99 -1.03
N ARG A 138 -5.59 9.04 -1.93
CA ARG A 138 -4.32 8.95 -2.68
C ARG A 138 -4.57 8.89 -4.18
N ARG A 139 -5.54 9.65 -4.68
CA ARG A 139 -5.79 9.75 -6.12
C ARG A 139 -4.58 10.35 -6.85
N LEU A 140 -4.26 9.75 -7.99
CA LEU A 140 -3.27 10.29 -8.89
C LEU A 140 -3.76 11.62 -9.43
N VAL A 141 -3.00 12.69 -9.18
CA VAL A 141 -3.22 14.01 -9.82
C VAL A 141 -2.75 13.89 -11.25
N PRO A 142 -3.57 14.28 -12.25
CA PRO A 142 -3.10 14.35 -13.64
C PRO A 142 -1.87 15.25 -13.74
N PRO A 143 -0.71 14.75 -14.20
CA PRO A 143 0.52 15.52 -14.19
C PRO A 143 0.52 16.57 -15.30
N ARG A 144 1.10 17.74 -15.01
CA ARG A 144 1.37 18.79 -15.99
C ARG A 144 2.79 18.71 -16.54
N SER A 145 3.73 18.16 -15.79
CA SER A 145 5.11 17.98 -16.23
C SER A 145 5.23 16.92 -17.34
N ALA A 146 6.14 17.14 -18.28
CA ALA A 146 6.46 16.17 -19.33
C ALA A 146 7.08 14.90 -18.74
N ALA A 147 7.96 15.04 -17.76
CA ALA A 147 8.63 13.92 -17.10
C ALA A 147 7.64 12.95 -16.45
N MET A 148 6.65 13.47 -15.73
CA MET A 148 5.67 12.61 -15.06
C MET A 148 4.64 12.01 -16.02
N ARG A 149 4.26 12.72 -17.09
CA ARG A 149 3.44 12.16 -18.18
C ARG A 149 4.13 10.98 -18.86
N GLN A 150 5.45 11.07 -19.07
CA GLN A 150 6.23 9.97 -19.63
C GLN A 150 6.23 8.75 -18.69
N VAL A 151 6.41 8.95 -17.37
CA VAL A 151 6.32 7.89 -16.37
C VAL A 151 4.96 7.21 -16.43
N LEU A 152 3.85 7.96 -16.44
CA LEU A 152 2.50 7.39 -16.51
C LEU A 152 2.28 6.62 -17.82
N GLY A 153 2.67 7.16 -18.96
CA GLY A 153 2.53 6.46 -20.24
C GLY A 153 3.34 5.15 -20.31
N MET A 154 4.47 5.04 -19.58
CA MET A 154 5.19 3.77 -19.42
C MET A 154 4.39 2.81 -18.54
N LEU A 155 3.88 3.26 -17.38
CA LEU A 155 3.11 2.44 -16.46
C LEU A 155 1.83 1.89 -17.10
N GLU A 156 1.12 2.68 -17.91
CA GLU A 156 -0.07 2.24 -18.66
C GLU A 156 0.25 1.08 -19.61
N ARG A 157 1.37 1.17 -20.34
CA ARG A 157 1.81 0.07 -21.22
C ARG A 157 2.20 -1.18 -20.45
N ILE A 158 2.90 -1.03 -19.31
CA ILE A 158 3.34 -2.13 -18.47
C ILE A 158 2.15 -2.78 -17.74
N ALA A 159 1.09 -2.04 -17.46
CA ALA A 159 -0.10 -2.56 -16.81
C ALA A 159 -0.75 -3.71 -17.59
N THR A 160 -0.63 -3.71 -18.94
CA THR A 160 -1.14 -4.80 -19.80
C THR A 160 -0.40 -6.12 -19.64
N SER A 161 0.76 -6.14 -18.94
CA SER A 161 1.53 -7.36 -18.65
C SER A 161 1.36 -7.77 -17.17
N PRO A 162 0.34 -8.56 -16.80
CA PRO A 162 -0.09 -8.73 -15.42
C PRO A 162 0.90 -9.48 -14.53
N ARG A 163 1.85 -10.23 -15.10
CA ARG A 163 2.85 -11.02 -14.35
C ARG A 163 4.23 -10.38 -14.26
N SER A 164 4.48 -9.35 -15.05
CA SER A 164 5.81 -8.73 -15.06
C SER A 164 5.98 -7.84 -13.83
N PRO A 165 7.11 -7.95 -13.12
CA PRO A 165 7.40 -7.06 -12.00
C PRO A 165 7.58 -5.62 -12.49
N VAL A 166 7.23 -4.65 -11.65
CA VAL A 166 7.47 -3.23 -11.87
C VAL A 166 8.36 -2.71 -10.77
N PHE A 167 9.40 -2.00 -11.14
CA PHE A 167 10.34 -1.46 -10.18
C PHE A 167 10.37 0.07 -10.20
N LEU A 168 9.95 0.69 -9.09
CA LEU A 168 9.85 2.14 -8.94
C LEU A 168 11.07 2.67 -8.18
N LEU A 169 11.93 3.39 -8.88
CA LEU A 169 13.13 4.01 -8.33
C LEU A 169 12.90 5.50 -8.13
N GLY A 170 13.29 6.05 -7.01
CA GLY A 170 13.17 7.50 -6.81
C GLY A 170 13.20 7.91 -5.34
N PRO A 171 13.35 9.22 -5.06
CA PRO A 171 13.54 9.71 -3.71
C PRO A 171 12.33 9.45 -2.81
N THR A 172 12.57 9.47 -1.50
CA THR A 172 11.52 9.34 -0.50
C THR A 172 10.47 10.43 -0.68
N GLY A 173 9.19 10.06 -0.59
CA GLY A 173 8.08 11.00 -0.72
C GLY A 173 7.75 11.43 -2.15
N ALA A 174 8.40 10.88 -3.19
CA ALA A 174 8.13 11.22 -4.60
C ALA A 174 6.77 10.73 -5.13
N GLY A 175 6.08 9.83 -4.40
CA GLY A 175 4.77 9.31 -4.78
C GLY A 175 4.80 7.89 -5.36
N LYS A 176 5.85 7.10 -5.09
CA LYS A 176 6.00 5.72 -5.57
C LYS A 176 4.78 4.84 -5.24
N GLU A 177 4.21 4.96 -4.04
CA GLU A 177 3.01 4.21 -3.64
C GLU A 177 1.78 4.55 -4.49
N VAL A 178 1.56 5.84 -4.79
CA VAL A 178 0.43 6.26 -5.65
C VAL A 178 0.57 5.66 -7.05
N LEU A 179 1.80 5.57 -7.56
CA LEU A 179 2.08 4.94 -8.86
C LEU A 179 1.88 3.42 -8.81
N ALA A 180 2.27 2.76 -7.72
CA ALA A 180 2.03 1.33 -7.53
C ALA A 180 0.53 1.01 -7.52
N ARG A 181 -0.29 1.82 -6.84
CA ARG A 181 -1.76 1.70 -6.86
C ARG A 181 -2.34 1.99 -8.24
N HIS A 182 -1.79 2.94 -8.97
CA HIS A 182 -2.22 3.22 -10.34
C HIS A 182 -1.97 2.02 -11.28
N VAL A 183 -0.79 1.40 -11.21
CA VAL A 183 -0.48 0.16 -11.96
C VAL A 183 -1.41 -0.98 -11.57
N HIS A 184 -1.73 -1.11 -10.29
CA HIS A 184 -2.67 -2.11 -9.80
C HIS A 184 -4.06 -1.91 -10.38
N ALA A 185 -4.62 -0.70 -10.28
CA ALA A 185 -5.95 -0.37 -10.81
C ALA A 185 -6.06 -0.64 -12.33
N LEU A 186 -5.02 -0.31 -13.08
CA LEU A 186 -4.96 -0.55 -14.53
C LEU A 186 -4.81 -2.04 -14.90
N GLY A 187 -4.12 -2.83 -14.08
CA GLY A 187 -3.77 -4.22 -14.40
C GLY A 187 -4.69 -5.27 -13.80
N ALA A 188 -4.95 -5.19 -12.50
CA ALA A 188 -5.73 -6.16 -11.75
C ALA A 188 -7.18 -5.69 -11.49
N GLY A 189 -7.43 -4.39 -11.57
CA GLY A 189 -8.70 -3.76 -11.22
C GLY A 189 -8.84 -3.48 -9.72
N ASP A 190 -9.76 -2.58 -9.39
CA ASP A 190 -9.94 -2.09 -8.01
C ASP A 190 -10.49 -3.17 -7.04
N ASP A 191 -11.11 -4.24 -7.56
CA ASP A 191 -11.65 -5.34 -6.76
C ASP A 191 -10.60 -6.38 -6.35
N ALA A 192 -9.42 -6.37 -6.99
CA ALA A 192 -8.34 -7.29 -6.67
C ALA A 192 -7.56 -6.85 -5.42
N PRO A 193 -6.95 -7.78 -4.67
CA PRO A 193 -6.20 -7.42 -3.47
C PRO A 193 -4.95 -6.59 -3.80
N PHE A 194 -4.78 -5.46 -3.12
CA PHE A 194 -3.55 -4.67 -3.09
C PHE A 194 -2.90 -4.78 -1.71
N VAL A 195 -1.84 -5.57 -1.62
CA VAL A 195 -1.15 -5.82 -0.35
C VAL A 195 0.15 -5.04 -0.31
N GLN A 196 0.24 -4.09 0.61
CA GLN A 196 1.43 -3.24 0.80
C GLN A 196 2.27 -3.73 1.96
N VAL A 197 3.58 -3.81 1.73
CA VAL A 197 4.58 -4.16 2.74
C VAL A 197 5.68 -3.11 2.74
N ASN A 198 5.90 -2.48 3.89
CA ASN A 198 7.07 -1.64 4.08
C ASN A 198 8.19 -2.50 4.68
N CYS A 199 9.19 -2.82 3.85
CA CYS A 199 10.28 -3.72 4.24
C CYS A 199 11.19 -3.13 5.34
N ALA A 200 11.25 -1.80 5.46
CA ALA A 200 12.01 -1.11 6.50
C ALA A 200 11.31 -1.11 7.88
N ALA A 201 9.99 -1.31 7.91
CA ALA A 201 9.21 -1.22 9.14
C ALA A 201 9.11 -2.55 9.92
N LEU A 202 9.47 -3.67 9.28
CA LEU A 202 9.36 -5.00 9.88
C LEU A 202 10.70 -5.44 10.49
N PRO A 203 10.71 -5.95 11.74
CA PRO A 203 11.91 -6.57 12.31
C PRO A 203 12.39 -7.73 11.43
N GLU A 204 13.69 -7.88 11.27
CA GLU A 204 14.31 -8.93 10.45
C GLU A 204 13.84 -10.34 10.81
N THR A 205 13.59 -10.58 12.11
CA THR A 205 13.11 -11.86 12.64
C THR A 205 11.66 -12.20 12.27
N THR A 206 10.85 -11.22 11.92
CA THR A 206 9.42 -11.41 11.64
C THR A 206 9.03 -11.18 10.18
N VAL A 207 9.85 -10.44 9.42
CA VAL A 207 9.55 -10.08 8.02
C VAL A 207 9.35 -11.31 7.13
N GLU A 208 10.10 -12.38 7.37
CA GLU A 208 9.95 -13.65 6.65
C GLU A 208 8.58 -14.29 6.89
N SER A 209 8.20 -14.39 8.16
CA SER A 209 6.92 -14.96 8.59
C SER A 209 5.72 -14.12 8.12
N GLU A 210 5.86 -12.79 8.06
CA GLU A 210 4.81 -11.92 7.52
C GLU A 210 4.68 -12.07 6.00
N LEU A 211 5.80 -12.10 5.26
CA LEU A 211 5.75 -12.22 3.79
C LEU A 211 5.29 -13.59 3.31
N PHE A 212 5.88 -14.66 3.84
CA PHE A 212 5.67 -16.02 3.33
C PHE A 212 4.77 -16.88 4.21
N GLY A 213 4.40 -16.40 5.41
CA GLY A 213 3.61 -17.16 6.37
C GLY A 213 4.44 -18.19 7.15
N HIS A 214 3.81 -18.82 8.11
CA HIS A 214 4.44 -19.86 8.93
C HIS A 214 3.45 -20.98 9.30
N GLU A 215 3.99 -22.17 9.50
CA GLU A 215 3.28 -23.29 10.09
C GLU A 215 3.36 -23.24 11.61
N ARG A 216 2.42 -23.94 12.25
CA ARG A 216 2.42 -24.08 13.71
C ARG A 216 3.73 -24.73 14.17
N GLY A 217 4.41 -24.12 15.15
CA GLY A 217 5.67 -24.62 15.70
C GLY A 217 6.93 -24.23 14.89
N ALA A 218 6.81 -23.39 13.87
CA ALA A 218 7.94 -22.94 13.07
C ALA A 218 9.00 -22.15 13.89
N PHE A 219 8.58 -21.50 14.96
CA PHE A 219 9.44 -20.82 15.94
C PHE A 219 8.73 -20.79 17.30
N THR A 220 9.42 -20.34 18.37
CA THR A 220 8.96 -20.44 19.78
C THR A 220 7.56 -19.89 20.02
N ASP A 221 7.18 -18.82 19.31
CA ASP A 221 5.88 -18.15 19.46
C ASP A 221 4.85 -18.52 18.38
N ALA A 222 5.15 -19.43 17.47
CA ALA A 222 4.25 -19.87 16.40
C ALA A 222 3.16 -20.83 16.92
N LYS A 223 2.23 -20.33 17.71
CA LYS A 223 1.13 -21.11 18.30
C LYS A 223 0.09 -21.58 17.29
N THR A 224 -0.09 -20.84 16.18
CA THR A 224 -1.03 -21.13 15.10
C THR A 224 -0.33 -20.95 13.75
N ALA A 225 -0.79 -21.67 12.71
CA ALA A 225 -0.34 -21.40 11.36
C ALA A 225 -0.92 -20.07 10.86
N ARG A 226 -0.14 -19.31 10.08
CA ARG A 226 -0.57 -18.02 9.52
C ARG A 226 -0.21 -17.93 8.05
N ARG A 227 -1.16 -17.45 7.23
CA ARG A 227 -0.94 -17.15 5.82
C ARG A 227 -0.02 -15.95 5.66
N GLY A 228 0.88 -16.03 4.68
CA GLY A 228 1.76 -14.92 4.32
C GLY A 228 1.10 -13.89 3.40
N LEU A 229 1.69 -12.68 3.38
CA LEU A 229 1.19 -11.58 2.55
C LEU A 229 1.31 -11.88 1.04
N VAL A 230 2.27 -12.71 0.62
CA VAL A 230 2.38 -13.23 -0.75
C VAL A 230 1.15 -14.04 -1.14
N GLU A 231 0.61 -14.85 -0.21
CA GLU A 231 -0.61 -15.65 -0.44
C GLU A 231 -1.85 -14.75 -0.46
N VAL A 232 -1.94 -13.80 0.45
CA VAL A 232 -3.06 -12.83 0.55
C VAL A 232 -3.15 -11.96 -0.71
N ALA A 233 -2.02 -11.62 -1.33
CA ALA A 233 -1.94 -10.82 -2.54
C ALA A 233 -2.29 -11.60 -3.82
N SER A 234 -2.56 -12.92 -3.73
CA SER A 234 -2.82 -13.76 -4.91
C SER A 234 -4.00 -13.25 -5.72
N GLY A 235 -3.84 -13.17 -7.03
CA GLY A 235 -4.83 -12.59 -7.94
C GLY A 235 -4.79 -11.06 -8.02
N GLY A 236 -3.94 -10.40 -7.24
CA GLY A 236 -3.81 -8.95 -7.19
C GLY A 236 -2.37 -8.47 -7.27
N THR A 237 -2.00 -7.53 -6.40
CA THR A 237 -0.66 -6.91 -6.38
C THR A 237 -0.04 -6.97 -4.99
N LEU A 238 1.20 -7.43 -4.92
CA LEU A 238 2.09 -7.30 -3.77
C LEU A 238 3.01 -6.09 -3.99
N PHE A 239 2.82 -5.03 -3.21
CA PHE A 239 3.67 -3.85 -3.25
C PHE A 239 4.71 -3.90 -2.14
N LEU A 240 5.99 -4.01 -2.52
CA LEU A 240 7.15 -4.03 -1.62
C LEU A 240 7.80 -2.65 -1.60
N ASP A 241 7.51 -1.86 -0.59
CA ASP A 241 8.13 -0.54 -0.40
C ASP A 241 9.45 -0.69 0.35
N GLU A 242 10.46 0.07 -0.07
CA GLU A 242 11.84 0.03 0.41
C GLU A 242 12.46 -1.38 0.36
N VAL A 243 12.32 -2.04 -0.80
CA VAL A 243 12.82 -3.42 -1.02
C VAL A 243 14.33 -3.57 -0.79
N GLY A 244 15.10 -2.48 -0.92
CA GLY A 244 16.53 -2.43 -0.60
C GLY A 244 16.88 -2.66 0.87
N GLU A 245 15.87 -2.66 1.77
CA GLU A 245 16.03 -2.95 3.20
C GLU A 245 15.86 -4.45 3.53
N LEU A 246 15.48 -5.29 2.55
CA LEU A 246 15.30 -6.72 2.80
C LEU A 246 16.62 -7.42 3.14
N PRO A 247 16.66 -8.28 4.18
CA PRO A 247 17.80 -9.15 4.46
C PRO A 247 18.14 -10.06 3.28
N LEU A 248 19.41 -10.37 3.07
CA LEU A 248 19.91 -11.21 1.96
C LEU A 248 19.21 -12.58 1.88
N SER A 249 18.88 -13.19 3.03
CA SER A 249 18.14 -14.45 3.11
C SER A 249 16.76 -14.36 2.47
N LEU A 250 16.06 -13.23 2.67
CA LEU A 250 14.75 -13.00 2.10
C LEU A 250 14.81 -12.59 0.64
N GLN A 251 15.87 -11.90 0.22
CA GLN A 251 16.09 -11.60 -1.18
C GLN A 251 16.17 -12.88 -2.03
N ALA A 252 16.82 -13.95 -1.52
CA ALA A 252 16.87 -15.25 -2.20
C ALA A 252 15.48 -15.90 -2.33
N LYS A 253 14.64 -15.81 -1.30
CA LYS A 253 13.26 -16.34 -1.34
C LYS A 253 12.37 -15.53 -2.26
N LEU A 254 12.51 -14.21 -2.26
CA LEU A 254 11.80 -13.32 -3.17
C LEU A 254 12.16 -13.61 -4.62
N LEU A 255 13.44 -13.85 -4.92
CA LEU A 255 13.88 -14.25 -6.24
C LEU A 255 13.19 -15.55 -6.71
N THR A 256 13.17 -16.60 -5.86
CA THR A 256 12.48 -17.86 -6.17
C THR A 256 10.99 -17.63 -6.46
N PHE A 257 10.33 -16.75 -5.68
CA PHE A 257 8.94 -16.40 -5.91
C PHE A 257 8.74 -15.66 -7.25
N LEU A 258 9.59 -14.69 -7.58
CA LEU A 258 9.53 -13.94 -8.83
C LEU A 258 9.75 -14.83 -10.07
N ASP A 259 10.54 -15.89 -9.94
CA ASP A 259 10.86 -16.81 -11.04
C ASP A 259 9.74 -17.84 -11.29
N SER A 260 9.22 -18.42 -10.22
CA SER A 260 8.33 -19.59 -10.31
C SER A 260 6.88 -19.32 -9.89
N GLY A 261 6.60 -18.21 -9.21
CA GLY A 261 5.34 -17.97 -8.52
C GLY A 261 5.13 -18.86 -7.29
N ARG A 262 6.17 -19.61 -6.88
CA ARG A 262 6.10 -20.57 -5.76
C ARG A 262 6.91 -20.07 -4.57
N PHE A 263 6.46 -20.46 -3.38
CA PHE A 263 7.13 -20.14 -2.12
C PHE A 263 6.85 -21.22 -1.09
N ARG A 264 7.56 -21.17 0.05
CA ARG A 264 7.34 -22.08 1.19
C ARG A 264 7.12 -21.26 2.45
N ARG A 265 6.15 -21.68 3.26
CA ARG A 265 5.96 -21.11 4.60
C ARG A 265 7.13 -21.46 5.50
N VAL A 266 7.39 -20.62 6.47
CA VAL A 266 8.41 -20.91 7.49
C VAL A 266 8.02 -22.18 8.26
N GLY A 267 8.96 -23.13 8.37
CA GLY A 267 8.73 -24.43 9.00
C GLY A 267 7.99 -25.46 8.13
N SER A 268 7.66 -25.16 6.87
CA SER A 268 7.01 -26.09 5.95
C SER A 268 7.97 -26.61 4.88
N SER A 269 7.77 -27.89 4.51
CA SER A 269 8.40 -28.49 3.31
C SER A 269 7.50 -28.41 2.07
N SER A 270 6.20 -28.08 2.23
CA SER A 270 5.26 -27.96 1.12
C SER A 270 5.47 -26.65 0.34
N GLU A 271 5.31 -26.74 -0.98
CA GLU A 271 5.31 -25.57 -1.86
C GLU A 271 3.88 -25.03 -2.02
N GLU A 272 3.75 -23.74 -1.81
CA GLU A 272 2.56 -22.96 -2.09
C GLU A 272 2.77 -22.13 -3.37
N SER A 273 1.70 -21.63 -3.97
CA SER A 273 1.78 -20.78 -5.16
C SER A 273 0.93 -19.53 -5.02
N SER A 274 1.39 -18.43 -5.61
CA SER A 274 0.63 -17.19 -5.71
C SER A 274 0.76 -16.59 -7.11
N THR A 275 -0.32 -15.99 -7.58
CA THR A 275 -0.37 -15.29 -8.86
C THR A 275 -0.24 -13.77 -8.69
N ALA A 276 0.18 -13.30 -7.51
CA ALA A 276 0.37 -11.89 -7.22
C ALA A 276 1.40 -11.24 -8.15
N ARG A 277 1.05 -10.09 -8.71
CA ARG A 277 2.00 -9.23 -9.41
C ARG A 277 2.88 -8.52 -8.37
N VAL A 278 4.19 -8.49 -8.56
CA VAL A 278 5.09 -7.75 -7.68
C VAL A 278 5.33 -6.34 -8.24
N VAL A 279 5.10 -5.34 -7.41
CA VAL A 279 5.55 -3.97 -7.62
C VAL A 279 6.53 -3.66 -6.50
N ALA A 280 7.78 -3.36 -6.81
CA ALA A 280 8.80 -3.04 -5.82
C ALA A 280 9.17 -1.57 -5.90
N ALA A 281 9.56 -0.96 -4.78
CA ALA A 281 10.02 0.41 -4.71
C ALA A 281 11.23 0.57 -3.80
N THR A 282 12.13 1.48 -4.13
CA THR A 282 13.25 1.86 -3.26
C THR A 282 13.68 3.30 -3.51
N ASN A 283 14.28 3.91 -2.51
CA ASN A 283 14.99 5.20 -2.61
C ASN A 283 16.52 5.03 -2.66
N ARG A 284 17.03 3.79 -2.44
CA ARG A 284 18.47 3.48 -2.44
C ARG A 284 19.01 3.35 -3.86
N THR A 285 20.30 3.67 -4.01
CA THR A 285 21.07 3.39 -5.21
C THR A 285 21.54 1.94 -5.14
N LEU A 286 20.77 1.02 -5.76
CA LEU A 286 21.02 -0.42 -5.61
C LEU A 286 22.36 -0.87 -6.17
N GLU A 287 22.93 -0.18 -7.14
CA GLU A 287 24.28 -0.46 -7.65
C GLU A 287 25.35 -0.35 -6.55
N LEU A 288 25.16 0.58 -5.58
CA LEU A 288 26.04 0.69 -4.41
C LEU A 288 25.77 -0.46 -3.42
N GLU A 289 24.50 -0.77 -3.16
CA GLU A 289 24.12 -1.86 -2.26
C GLU A 289 24.63 -3.22 -2.76
N ILE A 290 24.62 -3.44 -4.09
CA ILE A 290 25.18 -4.64 -4.72
C ILE A 290 26.72 -4.70 -4.52
N ARG A 291 27.42 -3.60 -4.78
CA ARG A 291 28.88 -3.54 -4.57
C ARG A 291 29.30 -3.80 -3.13
N GLU A 292 28.49 -3.35 -2.18
CA GLU A 292 28.73 -3.54 -0.76
C GLU A 292 28.18 -4.87 -0.22
N GLY A 293 27.61 -5.72 -1.10
CA GLY A 293 27.11 -7.05 -0.75
C GLY A 293 25.83 -7.05 0.09
N ARG A 294 25.08 -5.95 0.15
CA ARG A 294 23.80 -5.85 0.86
C ARG A 294 22.59 -6.17 0.00
N PHE A 295 22.74 -6.12 -1.33
CA PHE A 295 21.68 -6.49 -2.26
C PHE A 295 22.22 -7.48 -3.31
N ARG A 296 21.41 -8.49 -3.68
CA ARG A 296 21.79 -9.51 -4.65
C ARG A 296 21.61 -9.00 -6.07
N GLU A 297 22.63 -9.23 -6.90
CA GLU A 297 22.63 -8.82 -8.30
C GLU A 297 21.57 -9.59 -9.12
N ASP A 298 21.35 -10.88 -8.84
CA ASP A 298 20.35 -11.70 -9.52
C ASP A 298 18.93 -11.21 -9.26
N LEU A 299 18.61 -10.82 -8.02
CA LEU A 299 17.32 -10.20 -7.69
C LEU A 299 17.14 -8.84 -8.37
N TRP A 300 18.20 -8.03 -8.44
CA TRP A 300 18.19 -6.77 -9.18
C TRP A 300 17.78 -6.99 -10.65
N PHE A 301 18.42 -7.90 -11.37
CA PHE A 301 18.08 -8.19 -12.77
C PHE A 301 16.63 -8.68 -12.92
N ARG A 302 16.13 -9.45 -11.95
CA ARG A 302 14.76 -9.98 -12.00
C ARG A 302 13.71 -8.91 -11.73
N LEU A 303 13.97 -7.96 -10.84
CA LEU A 303 13.07 -6.84 -10.54
C LEU A 303 13.11 -5.75 -11.62
N SER A 304 14.29 -5.50 -12.19
CA SER A 304 14.53 -4.38 -13.11
C SER A 304 14.05 -4.58 -14.54
N VAL A 305 13.23 -5.62 -14.81
CA VAL A 305 12.61 -5.82 -16.14
C VAL A 305 11.88 -4.56 -16.61
N PHE A 306 11.16 -3.90 -15.71
CA PHE A 306 10.57 -2.58 -15.92
C PHE A 306 10.97 -1.65 -14.79
N ALA A 307 12.18 -1.09 -14.89
CA ALA A 307 12.67 -0.08 -13.97
C ALA A 307 12.21 1.32 -14.40
N ILE A 308 11.50 2.00 -13.51
CA ILE A 308 10.93 3.32 -13.76
C ILE A 308 11.45 4.31 -12.73
N HIS A 309 12.13 5.34 -13.22
CA HIS A 309 12.62 6.43 -12.39
C HIS A 309 11.52 7.46 -12.15
N VAL A 310 11.12 7.62 -10.89
CA VAL A 310 10.13 8.63 -10.46
C VAL A 310 10.87 9.92 -10.15
N PRO A 311 10.62 11.01 -10.89
CA PRO A 311 11.34 12.27 -10.69
C PRO A 311 11.03 12.90 -9.34
N ALA A 312 12.03 13.57 -8.74
CA ALA A 312 11.82 14.38 -7.56
C ALA A 312 10.86 15.54 -7.86
N LEU A 313 10.19 16.07 -6.82
CA LEU A 313 9.22 17.16 -7.03
C LEU A 313 9.88 18.44 -7.58
N LYS A 314 11.13 18.70 -7.21
CA LYS A 314 11.93 19.81 -7.78
C LYS A 314 12.15 19.73 -9.29
N ASP A 315 12.16 18.50 -9.86
CA ASP A 315 12.41 18.24 -11.28
C ASP A 315 11.09 18.26 -12.10
N ARG A 316 9.95 18.57 -11.42
CA ARG A 316 8.60 18.69 -12.03
C ARG A 316 7.81 19.84 -11.39
N PRO A 317 8.32 21.07 -11.46
CA PRO A 317 7.71 22.23 -10.79
C PRO A 317 6.27 22.53 -11.26
N GLU A 318 5.93 22.14 -12.49
CA GLU A 318 4.58 22.31 -13.03
C GLU A 318 3.51 21.48 -12.28
N ASP A 319 3.93 20.42 -11.60
CA ASP A 319 3.04 19.55 -10.86
C ASP A 319 2.81 20.03 -9.42
N VAL A 320 3.63 20.98 -8.90
CA VAL A 320 3.57 21.41 -7.50
C VAL A 320 2.22 22.02 -7.15
N LEU A 321 1.74 22.98 -7.94
CA LEU A 321 0.46 23.66 -7.66
C LEU A 321 -0.75 22.71 -7.79
N PRO A 322 -0.89 21.90 -8.85
CA PRO A 322 -1.97 20.92 -8.93
C PRO A 322 -1.97 19.93 -7.76
N LEU A 323 -0.80 19.44 -7.35
CA LEU A 323 -0.67 18.57 -6.19
C LEU A 323 -1.06 19.28 -4.90
N ALA A 324 -0.62 20.53 -4.72
CA ALA A 324 -0.95 21.33 -3.55
C ALA A 324 -2.46 21.59 -3.44
N GLU A 325 -3.13 21.93 -4.53
CA GLU A 325 -4.58 22.17 -4.58
C GLU A 325 -5.38 20.92 -4.23
N GLN A 326 -5.00 19.76 -4.78
CA GLN A 326 -5.65 18.50 -4.44
C GLN A 326 -5.42 18.12 -2.97
N LEU A 327 -4.17 18.13 -2.50
CA LEU A 327 -3.83 17.83 -1.11
C LEU A 327 -4.53 18.78 -0.13
N LEU A 328 -4.65 20.06 -0.49
CA LEU A 328 -5.36 21.03 0.32
C LEU A 328 -6.86 20.72 0.41
N SER A 329 -7.47 20.29 -0.69
CA SER A 329 -8.88 19.85 -0.70
C SER A 329 -9.08 18.63 0.19
N GLU A 330 -8.22 17.62 0.08
CA GLU A 330 -8.27 16.40 0.88
C GLU A 330 -8.09 16.68 2.38
N LEU A 331 -7.01 17.39 2.74
CA LEU A 331 -6.72 17.77 4.12
C LEU A 331 -7.79 18.70 4.71
N GLY A 332 -8.33 19.61 3.87
CA GLY A 332 -9.42 20.50 4.29
C GLY A 332 -10.70 19.74 4.64
N GLN A 333 -10.99 18.64 3.95
CA GLN A 333 -12.10 17.74 4.31
C GLN A 333 -11.80 16.96 5.60
N GLU A 334 -10.58 16.43 5.75
CA GLU A 334 -10.14 15.67 6.93
C GLU A 334 -10.18 16.54 8.21
N LEU A 335 -9.69 17.77 8.12
CA LEU A 335 -9.58 18.69 9.25
C LEU A 335 -10.80 19.60 9.46
N GLY A 336 -11.90 19.40 8.69
CA GLY A 336 -13.11 20.19 8.81
C GLY A 336 -12.97 21.63 8.28
N ARG A 337 -11.91 21.96 7.52
CA ARG A 337 -11.62 23.26 6.94
C ARG A 337 -11.91 23.32 5.44
N LYS A 338 -13.11 22.92 5.06
CA LYS A 338 -13.57 22.95 3.66
C LYS A 338 -13.51 24.36 3.09
N GLY A 339 -13.01 24.48 1.86
CA GLY A 339 -12.92 25.76 1.14
C GLY A 339 -11.67 26.58 1.42
N ALA A 340 -10.70 26.07 2.17
CA ALA A 340 -9.38 26.68 2.30
C ALA A 340 -8.70 26.81 0.92
N ARG A 341 -8.06 27.95 0.67
CA ARG A 341 -7.40 28.27 -0.61
C ARG A 341 -5.98 28.77 -0.36
N LEU A 342 -5.12 28.58 -1.35
CA LEU A 342 -3.78 29.18 -1.34
C LEU A 342 -3.87 30.64 -1.79
N SER A 343 -3.29 31.54 -1.01
CA SER A 343 -3.07 32.93 -1.44
C SER A 343 -2.07 32.98 -2.62
N GLU A 344 -2.05 34.09 -3.34
CA GLU A 344 -1.08 34.28 -4.44
C GLU A 344 0.38 34.22 -3.91
N GLN A 345 0.60 34.77 -2.73
CA GLN A 345 1.88 34.68 -2.05
C GLN A 345 2.30 33.23 -1.73
N ALA A 346 1.35 32.41 -1.27
CA ALA A 346 1.60 30.99 -1.02
C ALA A 346 1.92 30.22 -2.31
N ARG A 347 1.22 30.52 -3.40
CA ARG A 347 1.49 29.94 -4.73
C ARG A 347 2.90 30.25 -5.19
N GLY A 348 3.33 31.51 -5.08
CA GLY A 348 4.69 31.93 -5.42
C GLY A 348 5.76 31.23 -4.58
N ARG A 349 5.51 31.05 -3.25
CA ARG A 349 6.43 30.32 -2.37
C ARG A 349 6.55 28.84 -2.74
N LEU A 350 5.42 28.17 -3.03
CA LEU A 350 5.41 26.76 -3.41
C LEU A 350 6.19 26.50 -4.71
N THR A 351 6.12 27.40 -5.70
CA THR A 351 6.80 27.21 -7.00
C THR A 351 8.31 27.35 -6.90
N THR A 352 8.82 28.10 -5.92
CA THR A 352 10.25 28.35 -5.75
C THR A 352 10.91 27.43 -4.74
N TYR A 353 10.12 26.69 -3.94
CA TYR A 353 10.65 25.84 -2.89
C TYR A 353 11.10 24.48 -3.45
N PRO A 354 12.29 23.95 -3.11
CA PRO A 354 12.85 22.74 -3.70
C PRO A 354 12.27 21.41 -3.20
N PHE A 355 11.47 21.41 -2.14
CA PHE A 355 10.84 20.22 -1.54
C PHE A 355 11.80 19.02 -1.38
N PRO A 356 12.81 19.05 -0.52
CA PRO A 356 13.72 17.92 -0.29
C PRO A 356 12.98 16.66 0.16
N GLY A 357 11.87 16.79 0.89
CA GLY A 357 10.96 15.69 1.27
C GLY A 357 9.85 15.40 0.24
N ASN A 358 9.91 16.01 -0.95
CA ASN A 358 8.99 15.81 -2.07
C ASN A 358 7.50 16.02 -1.68
N VAL A 359 6.60 15.19 -2.19
CA VAL A 359 5.15 15.32 -1.96
C VAL A 359 4.78 15.10 -0.47
N ARG A 360 5.57 14.29 0.24
CA ARG A 360 5.37 14.10 1.70
C ARG A 360 5.59 15.41 2.47
N GLU A 361 6.62 16.15 2.11
CA GLU A 361 6.88 17.46 2.71
C GLU A 361 5.82 18.48 2.31
N LEU A 362 5.42 18.52 1.03
CA LEU A 362 4.33 19.39 0.57
C LEU A 362 3.05 19.15 1.36
N ARG A 363 2.66 17.87 1.58
CA ARG A 363 1.51 17.51 2.42
C ARG A 363 1.66 18.04 3.85
N ASN A 364 2.80 17.83 4.48
CA ASN A 364 3.07 18.28 5.85
C ASN A 364 3.01 19.82 5.98
N VAL A 365 3.51 20.54 4.97
CA VAL A 365 3.46 22.02 4.93
C VAL A 365 2.00 22.49 4.87
N LEU A 366 1.19 21.91 4.00
CA LEU A 366 -0.22 22.26 3.85
C LEU A 366 -1.04 21.89 5.11
N GLU A 367 -0.80 20.71 5.68
CA GLU A 367 -1.45 20.26 6.90
C GLU A 367 -1.14 21.22 8.07
N ARG A 368 0.12 21.58 8.24
CA ARG A 368 0.55 22.55 9.26
C ARG A 368 -0.11 23.91 9.06
N ALA A 369 -0.18 24.39 7.82
CA ALA A 369 -0.83 25.66 7.52
C ALA A 369 -2.34 25.61 7.82
N LEU A 370 -3.04 24.52 7.47
CA LEU A 370 -4.44 24.33 7.80
C LEU A 370 -4.70 24.35 9.31
N VAL A 371 -3.78 23.85 10.12
CA VAL A 371 -3.93 23.82 11.58
C VAL A 371 -3.61 25.16 12.21
N LEU A 372 -2.57 25.85 11.74
CA LEU A 372 -2.01 27.01 12.43
C LEU A 372 -2.47 28.36 11.89
N GLU A 373 -2.82 28.46 10.60
CA GLU A 373 -3.26 29.71 10.01
C GLU A 373 -4.79 29.82 10.12
N SER A 374 -5.27 30.98 10.57
CA SER A 374 -6.70 31.31 10.69
C SER A 374 -7.21 31.92 9.36
N GLY A 375 -8.46 31.60 9.00
CA GLY A 375 -9.08 32.16 7.80
C GLY A 375 -9.11 31.20 6.59
N PRO A 376 -9.79 31.58 5.51
CA PRO A 376 -9.95 30.75 4.31
C PRO A 376 -8.75 30.76 3.39
N GLU A 377 -7.89 31.78 3.46
CA GLU A 377 -6.68 31.91 2.64
C GLU A 377 -5.42 31.59 3.46
N LEU A 378 -4.65 30.62 2.95
CA LEU A 378 -3.39 30.19 3.53
C LEU A 378 -2.22 30.93 2.87
N THR A 379 -1.34 31.49 3.68
CA THR A 379 -0.16 32.26 3.23
C THR A 379 1.13 31.47 3.28
N LEU A 380 1.12 30.29 3.93
CA LEU A 380 2.26 29.40 4.14
C LEU A 380 3.45 30.17 4.76
N THR A 381 3.19 30.97 5.79
CA THR A 381 4.21 31.79 6.44
C THR A 381 5.34 30.98 7.05
N LEU A 382 5.05 29.73 7.43
CA LEU A 382 6.01 28.79 8.00
C LEU A 382 6.83 28.02 6.97
N LEU A 383 6.53 28.16 5.67
CA LEU A 383 7.36 27.62 4.61
C LEU A 383 8.60 28.53 4.48
N GLN A 384 9.60 28.22 5.24
CA GLN A 384 10.93 28.85 5.08
C GLN A 384 11.67 28.10 3.99
N ALA A 385 12.34 28.85 3.08
CA ALA A 385 13.33 28.23 2.21
C ALA A 385 14.24 27.33 3.06
N PRO A 386 14.63 26.13 2.58
CA PRO A 386 15.64 25.36 3.27
C PRO A 386 16.77 26.35 3.54
N ARG A 387 17.12 26.52 4.79
CA ARG A 387 18.36 27.25 5.08
C ARG A 387 19.42 26.47 4.31
N GLU A 388 19.97 27.07 3.26
CA GLU A 388 21.31 26.67 2.87
C GLU A 388 22.07 26.57 4.18
N PRO A 389 22.79 25.46 4.44
CA PRO A 389 23.59 25.41 5.65
C PRO A 389 24.36 26.70 5.65
N ALA A 390 23.94 27.63 6.54
CA ALA A 390 24.57 28.94 6.62
C ALA A 390 26.05 28.61 6.77
N GLU A 391 26.88 29.26 5.97
CA GLU A 391 28.31 29.22 6.19
C GLU A 391 28.50 29.64 7.65
N GLY A 392 28.51 28.67 8.59
CA GLY A 392 28.53 28.93 10.04
C GLY A 392 27.62 28.07 10.91
N SER A 393 26.70 27.21 10.38
CA SER A 393 25.87 26.29 11.22
C SER A 393 26.50 24.91 11.42
N ALA A 394 27.75 24.75 11.07
CA ALA A 394 28.54 23.62 11.51
C ALA A 394 28.75 23.66 13.02
N PRO A 395 28.81 22.52 13.74
CA PRO A 395 29.14 22.52 15.17
C PRO A 395 30.37 23.37 15.44
N PRO A 396 30.47 24.07 16.59
CA PRO A 396 31.65 24.86 16.92
C PRO A 396 32.90 24.01 16.70
N GLY A 397 33.80 24.46 15.82
CA GLY A 397 35.03 23.76 15.49
C GLY A 397 35.04 23.01 14.16
N SER A 398 33.92 22.91 13.43
CA SER A 398 33.93 22.31 12.10
C SER A 398 34.37 23.28 11.01
N PHE A 399 35.14 22.77 10.07
CA PHE A 399 35.51 23.47 8.84
C PHE A 399 34.74 22.84 7.68
N VAL A 400 33.87 23.61 7.04
CA VAL A 400 33.03 23.15 5.92
C VAL A 400 33.45 23.84 4.63
N VAL A 401 33.73 23.08 3.59
CA VAL A 401 33.96 23.58 2.23
C VAL A 401 32.65 23.39 1.45
N ALA A 402 31.90 24.48 1.31
CA ALA A 402 30.67 24.46 0.51
C ALA A 402 30.93 25.08 -0.88
N GLY A 403 30.20 24.61 -1.92
CA GLY A 403 30.24 25.12 -3.28
C GLY A 403 30.98 24.22 -4.27
N ASP A 404 31.23 24.74 -5.48
CA ASP A 404 31.90 24.02 -6.56
C ASP A 404 33.33 23.56 -6.20
N PRO A 405 33.85 22.50 -6.86
CA PRO A 405 35.21 22.04 -6.69
C PRO A 405 36.22 23.19 -6.84
N ARG A 406 37.06 23.39 -5.82
CA ARG A 406 38.09 24.42 -5.79
C ARG A 406 39.49 23.82 -5.76
N PRO A 407 40.51 24.54 -6.22
CA PRO A 407 41.88 24.09 -6.08
C PRO A 407 42.24 23.80 -4.62
N LEU A 408 42.99 22.75 -4.37
CA LEU A 408 43.35 22.31 -3.02
C LEU A 408 44.06 23.43 -2.23
N GLU A 409 44.87 24.22 -2.92
CA GLU A 409 45.61 25.34 -2.35
C GLU A 409 44.70 26.42 -1.75
N GLU A 410 43.54 26.70 -2.39
CA GLU A 410 42.55 27.64 -1.87
C GLU A 410 41.86 27.11 -0.59
N ILE A 411 41.59 25.79 -0.59
CA ILE A 411 40.99 25.11 0.56
C ILE A 411 41.98 25.12 1.76
N GLU A 412 43.25 24.83 1.50
CA GLU A 412 44.28 24.87 2.52
C GLU A 412 44.43 26.27 3.15
N LYS A 413 44.44 27.32 2.35
CA LYS A 413 44.49 28.71 2.84
C LYS A 413 43.28 29.05 3.71
N ARG A 414 42.08 28.64 3.31
CA ARG A 414 40.87 28.85 4.11
C ARG A 414 40.92 28.08 5.43
N TYR A 415 41.42 26.86 5.43
CA TYR A 415 41.55 26.06 6.63
C TYR A 415 42.57 26.66 7.60
N VAL A 416 43.71 27.14 7.13
CA VAL A 416 44.74 27.81 7.91
C VAL A 416 44.16 29.06 8.60
N ARG A 417 43.40 29.90 7.87
CA ARG A 417 42.73 31.09 8.43
C ARG A 417 41.67 30.71 9.45
N HIS A 418 40.91 29.64 9.21
CA HIS A 418 39.90 29.14 10.14
C HIS A 418 40.53 28.71 11.48
N VAL A 419 41.55 27.88 11.44
CA VAL A 419 42.28 27.44 12.67
C VAL A 419 42.93 28.61 13.40
N LEU A 420 43.50 29.57 12.67
CA LEU A 420 44.05 30.79 13.28
C LEU A 420 42.98 31.62 14.00
N GLY A 421 41.78 31.71 13.41
CA GLY A 421 40.61 32.37 14.01
C GLY A 421 40.15 31.69 15.28
N GLN A 422 40.06 30.36 15.29
CA GLN A 422 39.69 29.56 16.46
C GLN A 422 40.66 29.73 17.63
N LEU A 423 41.94 29.90 17.33
CA LEU A 423 43.00 30.10 18.33
C LEU A 423 43.22 31.59 18.68
N GLY A 424 42.26 32.47 18.32
CA GLY A 424 42.34 33.89 18.69
C GLY A 424 43.57 34.64 18.14
N GLY A 425 44.05 34.24 16.93
CA GLY A 425 45.14 34.87 16.24
C GLY A 425 46.54 34.41 16.69
N ARG A 426 46.65 33.38 17.52
CA ARG A 426 47.92 32.84 18.03
C ARG A 426 48.65 32.01 16.95
N ARG A 427 49.49 32.70 16.15
CA ARG A 427 50.13 32.12 14.94
C ARG A 427 51.04 30.94 15.22
N VAL A 428 51.83 30.96 16.29
CA VAL A 428 52.74 29.86 16.67
C VAL A 428 51.96 28.60 17.05
N GLU A 429 50.89 28.77 17.79
CA GLU A 429 50.02 27.70 18.23
C GLU A 429 49.21 27.11 17.03
N ALA A 430 48.73 27.97 16.13
CA ALA A 430 48.06 27.57 14.90
C ALA A 430 48.99 26.75 13.99
N ALA A 431 50.25 27.18 13.80
CA ALA A 431 51.23 26.42 13.05
C ALA A 431 51.46 25.01 13.65
N ARG A 432 51.55 24.94 15.00
CA ARG A 432 51.73 23.65 15.70
C ARG A 432 50.53 22.71 15.55
N VAL A 433 49.30 23.23 15.68
CA VAL A 433 48.08 22.45 15.52
C VAL A 433 47.94 21.91 14.09
N LEU A 434 48.34 22.70 13.10
CA LEU A 434 48.32 22.32 11.68
C LEU A 434 49.48 21.41 11.26
N GLY A 435 50.44 21.12 12.17
CA GLY A 435 51.62 20.33 11.87
C GLY A 435 52.55 20.99 10.85
N LEU A 436 52.51 22.33 10.74
CA LEU A 436 53.30 23.09 9.77
C LEU A 436 54.50 23.77 10.45
N SER A 437 55.63 23.88 9.71
CA SER A 437 56.69 24.79 10.17
C SER A 437 56.20 26.23 10.13
N TYR A 438 56.69 27.07 11.08
CA TYR A 438 56.25 28.47 11.16
C TYR A 438 56.47 29.27 9.85
N PRO A 439 57.60 29.10 9.11
CA PRO A 439 57.74 29.69 7.78
C PRO A 439 56.69 29.20 6.76
N THR A 440 56.38 27.90 6.75
CA THR A 440 55.40 27.33 5.83
C THR A 440 53.98 27.84 6.15
N PHE A 441 53.66 27.98 7.45
CA PHE A 441 52.41 28.58 7.93
C PHE A 441 52.25 30.02 7.45
N LEU A 442 53.29 30.86 7.61
CA LEU A 442 53.23 32.25 7.16
C LEU A 442 53.05 32.36 5.65
N LYS A 443 53.78 31.54 4.87
CA LYS A 443 53.63 31.50 3.41
C LYS A 443 52.20 31.18 2.99
N ARG A 444 51.51 30.22 3.64
CA ARG A 444 50.14 29.86 3.34
C ARG A 444 49.09 30.83 3.88
N LEU A 445 49.48 31.77 4.75
CA LEU A 445 48.62 32.81 5.27
C LEU A 445 48.65 34.08 4.41
N GLU A 446 49.80 34.39 3.78
CA GLU A 446 50.06 35.60 3.02
C GLU A 446 49.72 35.47 1.53
N ASP A 447 49.87 34.30 0.94
CA ASP A 447 49.41 33.99 -0.42
C ASP A 447 47.89 33.70 -0.44
#